data_394b6c9652273ba1d0ad326d7df401f8
#
_entry.id   394b6c9652273ba1d0ad326d7df401f8
#
_cell.length_a   1.000
_cell.length_b   1.000
_cell.length_c   1.000
_cell.angle_alpha   90.00
_cell.angle_beta   90.00
_cell.angle_gamma   90.00
#
_symmetry.space_group_name_H-M   'P 1'
#
loop_
_entity.id
_entity.type
_entity.pdbx_description
1 polymer ?
#
loop_
_entity_poly.entity_id
_entity_poly.type
_entity_poly.pdbx_seq_one_letter_code
_entity_poly.pdbx_strand_id
1 'polypeptide(L)'
;MTITLDEVMDKLKEMGTEQTKMTFLRHGAQEPFFGVKVGDMKKLVKDVKKNQDVARALYATGNSDAMYLAGLTVDPKTATKEMLQEWVKQAYWHMISEYTVAWIAAESPYAVELAREWIESPDEQIATCGWSTYANYISITPDNQLDLEEIGALMRRIEDGIHEERNRVRYNMNAFIIAVGAYVVPLVGEAFRIAEKIGKVSVNMGQTACKVPLATEYIEKIEQMGKTGKKKKTCIC
;
A
#
# COMPACT_ATOMS: atom_id res chain seq x y z
N MET A 1 31.98 0.97 -6.35
CA MET A 1 31.50 -0.43 -6.43
C MET A 1 29.99 -0.40 -6.39
N THR A 2 29.34 -1.27 -7.15
CA THR A 2 27.88 -1.40 -7.16
C THR A 2 27.52 -2.41 -6.08
N ILE A 3 26.57 -2.07 -5.20
CA ILE A 3 26.15 -2.94 -4.10
C ILE A 3 25.60 -4.27 -4.64
N THR A 4 25.91 -5.38 -3.97
CA THR A 4 25.44 -6.72 -4.31
C THR A 4 24.23 -7.13 -3.46
N LEU A 5 23.50 -8.19 -3.86
CA LEU A 5 22.38 -8.71 -3.11
C LEU A 5 22.85 -9.22 -1.72
N ASP A 6 23.93 -9.97 -1.67
CA ASP A 6 24.47 -10.52 -0.43
C ASP A 6 24.87 -9.41 0.55
N GLU A 7 25.55 -8.36 0.08
CA GLU A 7 25.89 -7.19 0.90
C GLU A 7 24.65 -6.48 1.48
N VAL A 8 23.56 -6.41 0.71
CA VAL A 8 22.29 -5.82 1.21
C VAL A 8 21.68 -6.72 2.25
N MET A 9 21.63 -8.03 2.00
CA MET A 9 21.06 -9.02 2.94
C MET A 9 21.83 -9.06 4.26
N ASP A 10 23.17 -9.02 4.21
CA ASP A 10 24.02 -8.96 5.41
C ASP A 10 23.74 -7.69 6.22
N LYS A 11 23.66 -6.52 5.56
CA LYS A 11 23.31 -5.25 6.21
C LYS A 11 21.91 -5.27 6.82
N LEU A 12 20.91 -5.83 6.14
CA LEU A 12 19.57 -5.99 6.70
C LEU A 12 19.59 -6.88 7.94
N LYS A 13 20.35 -7.97 7.91
CA LYS A 13 20.52 -8.86 9.05
C LYS A 13 21.18 -8.17 10.24
N GLU A 14 22.22 -7.38 10.02
CA GLU A 14 22.88 -6.58 11.06
C GLU A 14 21.96 -5.50 11.66
N MET A 15 21.04 -4.94 10.88
CA MET A 15 20.07 -3.92 11.33
C MET A 15 18.86 -4.52 12.05
N GLY A 16 18.62 -5.82 11.89
CA GLY A 16 17.51 -6.54 12.52
C GLY A 16 17.60 -6.55 14.04
N THR A 17 16.46 -6.46 14.73
CA THR A 17 16.40 -6.53 16.19
C THR A 17 15.24 -7.41 16.64
N GLU A 18 15.44 -8.17 17.72
CA GLU A 18 14.39 -9.01 18.31
C GLU A 18 13.15 -8.18 18.71
N GLN A 19 13.35 -6.96 19.22
CA GLN A 19 12.24 -6.08 19.58
C GLN A 19 11.34 -5.74 18.36
N THR A 20 11.96 -5.41 17.22
CA THR A 20 11.21 -5.10 15.98
C THR A 20 10.59 -6.37 15.42
N LYS A 21 11.31 -7.50 15.47
CA LYS A 21 10.82 -8.81 15.06
C LYS A 21 9.55 -9.19 15.82
N MET A 22 9.54 -9.08 17.13
CA MET A 22 8.37 -9.33 17.98
C MET A 22 7.20 -8.38 17.65
N THR A 23 7.50 -7.13 17.32
CA THR A 23 6.48 -6.18 16.88
C THR A 23 5.84 -6.63 15.56
N PHE A 24 6.65 -7.01 14.57
CA PHE A 24 6.14 -7.46 13.27
C PHE A 24 5.31 -8.74 13.38
N LEU A 25 5.72 -9.69 14.23
CA LEU A 25 4.94 -10.91 14.51
C LEU A 25 3.55 -10.59 15.05
N ARG A 26 3.42 -9.61 15.97
CA ARG A 26 2.11 -9.15 16.47
C ARG A 26 1.24 -8.52 15.37
N HIS A 27 1.86 -7.98 14.33
CA HIS A 27 1.19 -7.45 13.14
C HIS A 27 0.97 -8.50 12.05
N GLY A 28 1.21 -9.77 12.33
CA GLY A 28 0.96 -10.89 11.43
C GLY A 28 2.08 -11.16 10.43
N ALA A 29 3.29 -10.63 10.64
CA ALA A 29 4.44 -11.02 9.84
C ALA A 29 4.75 -12.51 9.99
N GLN A 30 5.29 -13.10 8.93
CA GLN A 30 5.72 -14.50 8.89
C GLN A 30 7.20 -14.56 8.47
N GLU A 31 7.92 -15.54 9.02
CA GLU A 31 9.31 -15.80 8.61
C GLU A 31 9.39 -16.16 7.10
N PRO A 32 10.48 -15.81 6.41
CA PRO A 32 11.70 -15.24 6.96
C PRO A 32 11.72 -13.70 6.97
N PHE A 33 12.24 -13.12 8.05
CA PHE A 33 12.57 -11.68 8.15
C PHE A 33 13.55 -11.44 9.32
N PHE A 34 14.22 -10.28 9.31
CA PHE A 34 15.23 -9.92 10.32
C PHE A 34 14.68 -8.98 11.40
N GLY A 35 13.58 -8.29 11.14
CA GLY A 35 13.01 -7.29 12.02
C GLY A 35 13.74 -5.94 11.93
N VAL A 36 13.85 -5.39 10.71
CA VAL A 36 14.51 -4.10 10.45
C VAL A 36 13.51 -2.95 10.54
N LYS A 37 13.85 -1.92 11.31
CA LYS A 37 13.04 -0.69 11.31
C LYS A 37 13.11 -0.01 9.94
N VAL A 38 11.95 0.43 9.42
CA VAL A 38 11.87 1.12 8.12
C VAL A 38 12.83 2.33 8.04
N GLY A 39 12.98 3.08 9.15
CA GLY A 39 13.92 4.21 9.20
C GLY A 39 15.37 3.79 9.01
N ASP A 40 15.79 2.63 9.51
CA ASP A 40 17.14 2.10 9.30
C ASP A 40 17.31 1.57 7.87
N MET A 41 16.32 0.86 7.35
CA MET A 41 16.29 0.34 5.99
C MET A 41 16.46 1.46 4.95
N LYS A 42 15.92 2.66 5.20
CA LYS A 42 16.06 3.84 4.32
C LYS A 42 17.52 4.24 4.07
N LYS A 43 18.46 3.86 4.96
CA LYS A 43 19.90 4.11 4.75
C LYS A 43 20.46 3.38 3.54
N LEU A 44 19.83 2.26 3.13
CA LEU A 44 20.25 1.45 1.99
C LEU A 44 19.63 1.92 0.66
N VAL A 45 18.52 2.67 0.71
CA VAL A 45 17.71 3.03 -0.47
C VAL A 45 18.53 3.69 -1.57
N LYS A 46 19.41 4.66 -1.21
CA LYS A 46 20.21 5.39 -2.19
C LYS A 46 21.13 4.49 -3.01
N ASP A 47 21.71 3.47 -2.37
CA ASP A 47 22.67 2.61 -3.03
C ASP A 47 21.99 1.48 -3.81
N VAL A 48 20.92 0.91 -3.25
CA VAL A 48 20.12 -0.13 -3.93
C VAL A 48 19.45 0.44 -5.20
N LYS A 49 18.90 1.67 -5.16
CA LYS A 49 18.28 2.33 -6.33
C LYS A 49 19.22 2.41 -7.56
N LYS A 50 20.52 2.45 -7.35
CA LYS A 50 21.51 2.49 -8.45
C LYS A 50 21.66 1.14 -9.18
N ASN A 51 21.16 0.05 -8.57
CA ASN A 51 21.24 -1.30 -9.15
C ASN A 51 19.85 -1.93 -9.14
N GLN A 52 19.12 -1.74 -10.24
CA GLN A 52 17.74 -2.21 -10.37
C GLN A 52 17.63 -3.75 -10.41
N ASP A 53 18.68 -4.45 -10.78
CA ASP A 53 18.69 -5.93 -10.72
C ASP A 53 18.74 -6.40 -9.29
N VAL A 54 19.55 -5.79 -8.43
CA VAL A 54 19.57 -6.06 -6.99
C VAL A 54 18.22 -5.64 -6.35
N ALA A 55 17.68 -4.46 -6.71
CA ALA A 55 16.39 -4.01 -6.20
C ALA A 55 15.26 -5.03 -6.46
N ARG A 56 15.21 -5.59 -7.65
CA ARG A 56 14.24 -6.65 -8.01
C ARG A 56 14.55 -7.98 -7.32
N ALA A 57 15.84 -8.37 -7.26
CA ALA A 57 16.27 -9.62 -6.64
C ALA A 57 15.94 -9.67 -5.13
N LEU A 58 15.91 -8.52 -4.44
CA LEU A 58 15.50 -8.43 -3.03
C LEU A 58 14.09 -8.99 -2.81
N TYR A 59 13.15 -8.75 -3.73
CA TYR A 59 11.80 -9.29 -3.60
C TYR A 59 11.78 -10.81 -3.71
N ALA A 60 12.57 -11.36 -4.62
CA ALA A 60 12.67 -12.81 -4.86
C ALA A 60 13.28 -13.59 -3.68
N THR A 61 13.90 -12.92 -2.70
CA THR A 61 14.43 -13.57 -1.49
C THR A 61 13.35 -14.16 -0.58
N GLY A 62 12.10 -13.70 -0.69
CA GLY A 62 11.01 -14.04 0.21
C GLY A 62 11.17 -13.50 1.64
N ASN A 63 12.25 -12.80 1.96
CA ASN A 63 12.45 -12.14 3.25
C ASN A 63 11.68 -10.80 3.27
N SER A 64 10.74 -10.62 4.21
CA SER A 64 9.84 -9.45 4.17
C SER A 64 10.55 -8.10 4.34
N ASP A 65 11.67 -8.03 5.07
CA ASP A 65 12.47 -6.78 5.12
C ASP A 65 13.08 -6.47 3.74
N ALA A 66 13.62 -7.47 3.06
CA ALA A 66 14.17 -7.32 1.71
C ALA A 66 13.08 -7.01 0.68
N MET A 67 11.93 -7.68 0.76
CA MET A 67 10.77 -7.40 -0.09
C MET A 67 10.27 -5.95 0.10
N TYR A 68 10.23 -5.47 1.35
CA TYR A 68 9.85 -4.09 1.62
C TYR A 68 10.87 -3.09 1.06
N LEU A 69 12.17 -3.37 1.18
CA LEU A 69 13.23 -2.56 0.59
C LEU A 69 13.13 -2.54 -0.95
N ALA A 70 12.73 -3.65 -1.59
CA ALA A 70 12.42 -3.66 -3.01
C ALA A 70 11.34 -2.63 -3.38
N GLY A 71 10.26 -2.55 -2.59
CA GLY A 71 9.21 -1.54 -2.76
C GLY A 71 9.66 -0.10 -2.59
N LEU A 72 10.74 0.14 -1.86
CA LEU A 72 11.34 1.46 -1.71
C LEU A 72 12.34 1.82 -2.83
N THR A 73 12.80 0.83 -3.62
CA THR A 73 13.98 0.98 -4.48
C THR A 73 13.78 0.63 -5.94
N VAL A 74 12.83 -0.24 -6.27
CA VAL A 74 12.48 -0.52 -7.67
C VAL A 74 11.90 0.73 -8.32
N ASP A 75 12.35 1.04 -9.54
CA ASP A 75 11.76 2.10 -10.36
C ASP A 75 10.45 1.58 -10.97
N PRO A 76 9.29 2.16 -10.59
CA PRO A 76 7.99 1.72 -11.10
C PRO A 76 7.85 1.79 -12.62
N LYS A 77 8.60 2.69 -13.27
CA LYS A 77 8.57 2.83 -14.72
C LYS A 77 9.19 1.64 -15.44
N THR A 78 10.03 0.87 -14.74
CA THR A 78 10.69 -0.34 -15.28
C THR A 78 10.00 -1.63 -14.87
N ALA A 79 8.93 -1.53 -14.05
CA ALA A 79 8.14 -2.67 -13.65
C ALA A 79 7.32 -3.19 -14.84
N THR A 80 7.31 -4.53 -15.03
CA THR A 80 6.43 -5.17 -16.02
C THR A 80 5.15 -5.67 -15.35
N LYS A 81 4.11 -5.86 -16.15
CA LYS A 81 2.84 -6.40 -15.66
C LYS A 81 3.03 -7.80 -15.06
N GLU A 82 3.82 -8.64 -15.73
CA GLU A 82 4.13 -10.01 -15.29
C GLU A 82 4.87 -10.00 -13.94
N MET A 83 5.83 -9.11 -13.76
CA MET A 83 6.55 -8.95 -12.48
C MET A 83 5.57 -8.59 -11.36
N LEU A 84 4.68 -7.62 -11.59
CA LEU A 84 3.71 -7.19 -10.58
C LEU A 84 2.67 -8.27 -10.27
N GLN A 85 2.23 -9.03 -11.27
CA GLN A 85 1.36 -10.19 -11.10
C GLN A 85 2.02 -11.31 -10.29
N GLU A 86 3.31 -11.52 -10.47
CA GLU A 86 4.05 -12.49 -9.67
C GLU A 86 4.27 -11.98 -8.23
N TRP A 87 4.61 -10.71 -8.09
CA TRP A 87 4.84 -10.11 -6.78
C TRP A 87 3.58 -10.12 -5.90
N VAL A 88 2.41 -9.81 -6.45
CA VAL A 88 1.17 -9.81 -5.67
C VAL A 88 0.80 -11.20 -5.16
N LYS A 89 1.10 -12.26 -5.93
CA LYS A 89 0.88 -13.66 -5.49
C LYS A 89 1.83 -14.08 -4.37
N GLN A 90 3.04 -13.52 -4.34
CA GLN A 90 4.05 -13.81 -3.33
C GLN A 90 3.93 -12.93 -2.07
N ALA A 91 3.04 -11.92 -2.10
CA ALA A 91 2.84 -10.99 -1.01
C ALA A 91 2.03 -11.63 0.13
N TYR A 92 2.70 -12.35 1.00
CA TYR A 92 2.09 -13.14 2.09
C TYR A 92 1.71 -12.34 3.34
N TRP A 93 2.07 -11.08 3.41
CA TRP A 93 1.79 -10.19 4.54
C TRP A 93 1.30 -8.83 4.05
N HIS A 94 0.35 -8.21 4.80
CA HIS A 94 -0.25 -6.94 4.40
C HIS A 94 0.77 -5.80 4.18
N MET A 95 1.89 -5.78 4.92
CA MET A 95 2.95 -4.80 4.67
C MET A 95 3.59 -4.97 3.28
N ILE A 96 3.54 -6.15 2.71
CA ILE A 96 4.06 -6.40 1.35
C ILE A 96 2.99 -6.11 0.31
N SER A 97 1.76 -6.60 0.49
CA SER A 97 0.68 -6.39 -0.48
C SER A 97 0.21 -4.93 -0.52
N GLU A 98 -0.10 -4.34 0.64
CA GLU A 98 -0.74 -3.02 0.74
C GLU A 98 0.24 -1.85 0.56
N TYR A 99 1.54 -2.09 0.78
CA TYR A 99 2.58 -1.06 0.62
C TYR A 99 3.52 -1.42 -0.53
N THR A 100 4.40 -2.40 -0.36
CA THR A 100 5.44 -2.73 -1.34
C THR A 100 4.91 -2.87 -2.77
N VAL A 101 4.01 -3.84 -2.98
CA VAL A 101 3.47 -4.12 -4.33
C VAL A 101 2.56 -2.98 -4.79
N ALA A 102 1.67 -2.52 -3.90
CA ALA A 102 0.72 -1.47 -4.24
C ALA A 102 1.40 -0.14 -4.63
N TRP A 103 2.51 0.24 -4.00
CA TRP A 103 3.24 1.45 -4.38
C TRP A 103 3.83 1.36 -5.78
N ILE A 104 4.52 0.25 -6.08
CA ILE A 104 5.14 0.07 -7.40
C ILE A 104 4.06 -0.04 -8.48
N ALA A 105 2.99 -0.77 -8.21
CA ALA A 105 1.86 -0.88 -9.14
C ALA A 105 1.19 0.48 -9.39
N ALA A 106 0.95 1.28 -8.35
CA ALA A 106 0.28 2.59 -8.46
C ALA A 106 1.06 3.61 -9.30
N GLU A 107 2.38 3.54 -9.29
CA GLU A 107 3.25 4.43 -10.10
C GLU A 107 3.67 3.81 -11.45
N SER A 108 3.28 2.56 -11.72
CA SER A 108 3.54 1.88 -12.99
C SER A 108 2.53 2.27 -14.07
N PRO A 109 2.82 2.01 -15.36
CA PRO A 109 1.84 2.18 -16.44
C PRO A 109 0.59 1.29 -16.32
N TYR A 110 0.61 0.30 -15.45
CA TYR A 110 -0.43 -0.72 -15.29
C TYR A 110 -1.35 -0.46 -14.08
N ALA A 111 -1.23 0.68 -13.41
CA ALA A 111 -1.87 0.98 -12.13
C ALA A 111 -3.38 0.65 -12.09
N VAL A 112 -4.14 1.24 -12.99
CA VAL A 112 -5.61 1.08 -13.03
C VAL A 112 -6.01 -0.32 -13.48
N GLU A 113 -5.33 -0.86 -14.50
CA GLU A 113 -5.59 -2.19 -15.02
C GLU A 113 -5.40 -3.25 -13.92
N LEU A 114 -4.27 -3.22 -13.22
CA LEU A 114 -3.99 -4.16 -12.14
C LEU A 114 -4.89 -3.95 -10.92
N ALA A 115 -5.17 -2.71 -10.56
CA ALA A 115 -6.08 -2.42 -9.45
C ALA A 115 -7.48 -3.01 -9.69
N ARG A 116 -8.04 -2.83 -10.90
CA ARG A 116 -9.34 -3.40 -11.30
C ARG A 116 -9.35 -4.92 -11.20
N GLU A 117 -8.33 -5.58 -11.75
CA GLU A 117 -8.19 -7.02 -11.72
C GLU A 117 -8.08 -7.55 -10.29
N TRP A 118 -7.20 -6.95 -9.49
CA TRP A 118 -6.91 -7.42 -8.13
C TRP A 118 -8.05 -7.19 -7.15
N ILE A 119 -8.82 -6.11 -7.28
CA ILE A 119 -10.01 -5.85 -6.44
C ILE A 119 -11.01 -7.01 -6.53
N GLU A 120 -11.13 -7.66 -7.70
CA GLU A 120 -12.04 -8.79 -7.92
C GLU A 120 -11.48 -10.13 -7.47
N SER A 121 -10.26 -10.18 -6.98
CA SER A 121 -9.63 -11.43 -6.55
C SER A 121 -10.34 -12.07 -5.35
N PRO A 122 -10.58 -13.41 -5.35
CA PRO A 122 -11.03 -14.13 -4.17
C PRO A 122 -9.98 -14.19 -3.06
N ASP A 123 -8.70 -14.02 -3.39
CA ASP A 123 -7.61 -13.95 -2.42
C ASP A 123 -7.60 -12.59 -1.71
N GLU A 124 -7.63 -12.63 -0.37
CA GLU A 124 -7.71 -11.41 0.44
C GLU A 124 -6.49 -10.50 0.24
N GLN A 125 -5.27 -11.07 0.17
CA GLN A 125 -4.03 -10.29 0.02
C GLN A 125 -3.97 -9.61 -1.35
N ILE A 126 -4.42 -10.28 -2.40
CA ILE A 126 -4.49 -9.71 -3.75
C ILE A 126 -5.55 -8.61 -3.80
N ALA A 127 -6.74 -8.86 -3.24
CA ALA A 127 -7.81 -7.86 -3.23
C ALA A 127 -7.43 -6.60 -2.44
N THR A 128 -6.78 -6.76 -1.28
CA THR A 128 -6.28 -5.60 -0.51
C THR A 128 -5.22 -4.81 -1.25
N CYS A 129 -4.33 -5.51 -2.00
CA CYS A 129 -3.37 -4.86 -2.88
C CYS A 129 -4.07 -4.01 -3.96
N GLY A 130 -5.14 -4.54 -4.56
CA GLY A 130 -5.93 -3.83 -5.57
C GLY A 130 -6.51 -2.50 -5.04
N TRP A 131 -7.20 -2.55 -3.91
CA TRP A 131 -7.75 -1.36 -3.26
C TRP A 131 -6.66 -0.35 -2.87
N SER A 132 -5.54 -0.83 -2.32
CA SER A 132 -4.41 0.02 -1.95
C SER A 132 -3.74 0.63 -3.19
N THR A 133 -3.58 -0.14 -4.27
CA THR A 133 -3.03 0.36 -5.54
C THR A 133 -3.88 1.51 -6.08
N TYR A 134 -5.20 1.34 -6.13
CA TYR A 134 -6.09 2.39 -6.64
C TYR A 134 -6.07 3.64 -5.74
N ALA A 135 -6.12 3.47 -4.41
CA ALA A 135 -6.03 4.58 -3.46
C ALA A 135 -4.71 5.37 -3.59
N ASN A 136 -3.59 4.67 -3.80
CA ASN A 136 -2.30 5.29 -4.05
C ASN A 136 -2.27 6.01 -5.41
N TYR A 137 -2.79 5.40 -6.47
CA TYR A 137 -2.92 6.02 -7.79
C TYR A 137 -3.71 7.34 -7.74
N ILE A 138 -4.86 7.37 -7.06
CA ILE A 138 -5.66 8.59 -6.83
C ILE A 138 -4.82 9.67 -6.13
N SER A 139 -3.98 9.29 -5.18
CA SER A 139 -3.21 10.24 -4.36
C SER A 139 -2.13 11.00 -5.14
N ILE A 140 -1.71 10.50 -6.29
CA ILE A 140 -0.62 11.06 -7.12
C ILE A 140 -1.09 11.58 -8.48
N THR A 141 -2.29 11.17 -8.93
CA THR A 141 -2.80 11.48 -10.28
C THR A 141 -3.69 12.73 -10.26
N PRO A 142 -3.48 13.73 -11.15
CA PRO A 142 -4.35 14.89 -11.28
C PRO A 142 -5.81 14.50 -11.57
N ASP A 143 -6.78 15.26 -11.02
CA ASP A 143 -8.21 14.97 -11.14
C ASP A 143 -8.71 14.85 -12.59
N ASN A 144 -8.16 15.66 -13.51
CA ASN A 144 -8.50 15.62 -14.92
C ASN A 144 -7.99 14.38 -15.69
N GLN A 145 -7.22 13.52 -15.04
CA GLN A 145 -6.73 12.24 -15.57
C GLN A 145 -7.39 11.04 -14.88
N LEU A 146 -8.27 11.30 -13.89
CA LEU A 146 -9.00 10.25 -13.16
C LEU A 146 -10.33 9.95 -13.84
N ASP A 147 -10.72 8.69 -13.83
CA ASP A 147 -12.09 8.27 -14.16
C ASP A 147 -12.99 8.47 -12.93
N LEU A 148 -13.63 9.64 -12.86
CA LEU A 148 -14.48 10.01 -11.72
C LEU A 148 -15.74 9.15 -11.63
N GLU A 149 -16.24 8.63 -12.76
CA GLU A 149 -17.42 7.77 -12.80
C GLU A 149 -17.09 6.39 -12.17
N GLU A 150 -15.96 5.82 -12.55
CA GLU A 150 -15.46 4.56 -11.96
C GLU A 150 -15.18 4.70 -10.45
N ILE A 151 -14.49 5.78 -10.06
CA ILE A 151 -14.21 6.04 -8.64
C ILE A 151 -15.54 6.15 -7.86
N GLY A 152 -16.53 6.85 -8.40
CA GLY A 152 -17.87 6.94 -7.81
C GLY A 152 -18.57 5.58 -7.72
N ALA A 153 -18.42 4.73 -8.74
CA ALA A 153 -18.97 3.36 -8.69
C ALA A 153 -18.29 2.51 -7.61
N LEU A 154 -16.97 2.60 -7.47
CA LEU A 154 -16.23 1.92 -6.40
C LEU A 154 -16.64 2.43 -5.00
N MET A 155 -16.86 3.74 -4.85
CA MET A 155 -17.35 4.29 -3.57
C MET A 155 -18.75 3.75 -3.22
N ARG A 156 -19.66 3.65 -4.19
CA ARG A 156 -21.00 3.06 -3.95
C ARG A 156 -20.91 1.58 -3.58
N ARG A 157 -20.03 0.81 -4.24
CA ARG A 157 -19.74 -0.59 -3.86
C ARG A 157 -19.27 -0.68 -2.39
N ILE A 158 -18.43 0.25 -1.95
CA ILE A 158 -17.96 0.31 -0.56
C ILE A 158 -19.14 0.63 0.38
N GLU A 159 -19.97 1.63 0.03
CA GLU A 159 -21.15 2.02 0.80
C GLU A 159 -22.09 0.85 1.07
N ASP A 160 -22.28 0.00 0.05
CA ASP A 160 -23.25 -1.11 0.10
C ASP A 160 -22.66 -2.37 0.75
N GLY A 161 -21.34 -2.60 0.70
CA GLY A 161 -20.79 -3.92 1.03
C GLY A 161 -19.62 -3.96 2.01
N ILE A 162 -19.08 -2.84 2.49
CA ILE A 162 -17.83 -2.83 3.27
C ILE A 162 -17.89 -3.71 4.52
N HIS A 163 -19.03 -3.76 5.20
CA HIS A 163 -19.16 -4.50 6.47
C HIS A 163 -19.21 -6.01 6.29
N GLU A 164 -19.56 -6.48 5.09
CA GLU A 164 -19.64 -7.91 4.74
C GLU A 164 -18.33 -8.43 4.10
N GLU A 165 -17.41 -7.54 3.80
CA GLU A 165 -16.16 -7.90 3.16
C GLU A 165 -15.15 -8.57 4.11
N ARG A 166 -14.14 -9.21 3.51
CA ARG A 166 -13.01 -9.83 4.22
C ARG A 166 -12.24 -8.81 5.06
N ASN A 167 -11.60 -9.28 6.10
CA ASN A 167 -11.04 -8.45 7.16
C ASN A 167 -10.14 -7.30 6.65
N ARG A 168 -9.09 -7.62 5.89
CA ARG A 168 -8.17 -6.60 5.39
C ARG A 168 -8.73 -5.82 4.20
N VAL A 169 -9.64 -6.39 3.42
CA VAL A 169 -10.35 -5.67 2.36
C VAL A 169 -11.15 -4.51 2.95
N ARG A 170 -11.86 -4.72 4.07
CA ARG A 170 -12.56 -3.62 4.79
C ARG A 170 -11.62 -2.47 5.15
N TYR A 171 -10.41 -2.79 5.63
CA TYR A 171 -9.42 -1.76 5.96
C TYR A 171 -9.06 -0.91 4.75
N ASN A 172 -8.79 -1.55 3.60
CA ASN A 172 -8.39 -0.86 2.39
C ASN A 172 -9.54 -0.16 1.67
N MET A 173 -10.76 -0.68 1.73
CA MET A 173 -11.96 0.03 1.29
C MET A 173 -12.17 1.33 2.08
N ASN A 174 -12.03 1.28 3.41
CA ASN A 174 -12.08 2.48 4.25
C ASN A 174 -10.97 3.48 3.90
N ALA A 175 -9.74 2.98 3.68
CA ALA A 175 -8.62 3.80 3.23
C ALA A 175 -8.85 4.43 1.85
N PHE A 176 -9.56 3.73 0.95
CA PHE A 176 -9.94 4.26 -0.36
C PHE A 176 -10.90 5.47 -0.22
N ILE A 177 -11.94 5.37 0.63
CA ILE A 177 -12.84 6.50 0.91
C ILE A 177 -12.06 7.71 1.45
N ILE A 178 -11.13 7.48 2.38
CA ILE A 178 -10.25 8.53 2.89
C ILE A 178 -9.41 9.14 1.77
N ALA A 179 -8.85 8.32 0.87
CA ALA A 179 -8.05 8.79 -0.24
C ALA A 179 -8.87 9.64 -1.22
N VAL A 180 -10.09 9.23 -1.57
CA VAL A 180 -10.98 10.03 -2.42
C VAL A 180 -11.30 11.37 -1.74
N GLY A 181 -11.72 11.37 -0.48
CA GLY A 181 -12.00 12.59 0.29
C GLY A 181 -10.79 13.50 0.48
N ALA A 182 -9.58 12.93 0.47
CA ALA A 182 -8.34 13.70 0.61
C ALA A 182 -7.86 14.32 -0.70
N TYR A 183 -7.98 13.60 -1.83
CA TYR A 183 -7.24 13.91 -3.04
C TYR A 183 -8.10 14.22 -4.26
N VAL A 184 -9.39 13.87 -4.31
CA VAL A 184 -10.25 14.02 -5.49
C VAL A 184 -11.30 15.10 -5.24
N VAL A 185 -10.96 16.34 -5.58
CA VAL A 185 -11.78 17.52 -5.27
C VAL A 185 -13.24 17.38 -5.70
N PRO A 186 -13.57 16.90 -6.91
CA PRO A 186 -14.96 16.77 -7.34
C PRO A 186 -15.79 15.76 -6.53
N LEU A 187 -15.16 14.83 -5.82
CA LEU A 187 -15.82 13.74 -5.10
C LEU A 187 -15.74 13.86 -3.56
N VAL A 188 -15.14 14.93 -3.03
CA VAL A 188 -14.96 15.10 -1.57
C VAL A 188 -16.29 15.03 -0.82
N GLY A 189 -17.32 15.72 -1.28
CA GLY A 189 -18.64 15.74 -0.63
C GLY A 189 -19.31 14.35 -0.64
N GLU A 190 -19.21 13.61 -1.75
CA GLU A 190 -19.73 12.26 -1.84
C GLU A 190 -18.92 11.28 -0.96
N ALA A 191 -17.61 11.39 -0.95
CA ALA A 191 -16.74 10.59 -0.08
C ALA A 191 -17.05 10.81 1.40
N PHE A 192 -17.30 12.06 1.81
CA PHE A 192 -17.67 12.38 3.19
C PHE A 192 -19.04 11.79 3.56
N ARG A 193 -20.05 11.96 2.70
CA ARG A 193 -21.38 11.38 2.89
C ARG A 193 -21.32 9.84 3.05
N ILE A 194 -20.52 9.17 2.19
CA ILE A 194 -20.33 7.72 2.29
C ILE A 194 -19.58 7.37 3.59
N ALA A 195 -18.55 8.14 3.97
CA ALA A 195 -17.84 7.96 5.24
C ALA A 195 -18.77 8.04 6.45
N GLU A 196 -19.76 8.96 6.46
CA GLU A 196 -20.78 9.04 7.49
C GLU A 196 -21.66 7.77 7.50
N LYS A 197 -22.10 7.30 6.33
CA LYS A 197 -22.98 6.13 6.20
C LYS A 197 -22.31 4.83 6.64
N ILE A 198 -21.06 4.60 6.22
CA ILE A 198 -20.32 3.40 6.64
C ILE A 198 -19.89 3.45 8.11
N GLY A 199 -19.69 4.64 8.65
CA GLY A 199 -19.34 4.83 10.06
C GLY A 199 -18.08 4.08 10.48
N LYS A 200 -18.12 3.46 11.67
CA LYS A 200 -16.97 2.71 12.20
C LYS A 200 -16.83 1.36 11.52
N VAL A 201 -15.70 1.17 10.84
CA VAL A 201 -15.35 -0.11 10.20
C VAL A 201 -14.58 -0.99 11.18
N SER A 202 -15.05 -2.22 11.38
CA SER A 202 -14.42 -3.20 12.28
C SER A 202 -13.42 -4.06 11.50
N VAL A 203 -12.16 -4.05 11.92
CA VAL A 203 -11.07 -4.86 11.35
C VAL A 203 -10.28 -5.49 12.49
N ASN A 204 -10.00 -6.78 12.40
CA ASN A 204 -9.05 -7.43 13.29
C ASN A 204 -7.63 -6.98 12.94
N MET A 205 -7.02 -6.20 13.82
CA MET A 205 -5.67 -5.65 13.64
C MET A 205 -4.58 -6.51 14.30
N GLY A 206 -4.90 -7.76 14.61
CA GLY A 206 -3.98 -8.67 15.30
C GLY A 206 -3.82 -8.30 16.78
N GLN A 207 -2.70 -8.74 17.38
CA GLN A 207 -2.37 -8.45 18.79
C GLN A 207 -1.73 -7.06 18.95
N THR A 208 -2.40 -6.03 18.44
CA THR A 208 -1.88 -4.66 18.42
C THR A 208 -2.90 -3.67 18.99
N ALA A 209 -2.43 -2.48 19.39
CA ALA A 209 -3.26 -1.37 19.78
C ALA A 209 -3.69 -0.48 18.58
N CYS A 210 -3.38 -0.90 17.35
CA CYS A 210 -3.72 -0.15 16.15
C CYS A 210 -5.23 -0.05 15.98
N LYS A 211 -5.70 1.17 15.65
CA LYS A 211 -7.11 1.44 15.39
C LYS A 211 -7.35 1.61 13.90
N VAL A 212 -8.52 1.19 13.44
CA VAL A 212 -8.99 1.55 12.11
C VAL A 212 -9.36 3.05 12.13
N PRO A 213 -8.86 3.85 11.18
CA PRO A 213 -9.21 5.26 11.15
C PRO A 213 -10.70 5.45 10.87
N LEU A 214 -11.35 6.39 11.57
CA LEU A 214 -12.69 6.83 11.20
C LEU A 214 -12.56 7.77 9.98
N ALA A 215 -13.19 7.38 8.87
CA ALA A 215 -12.99 8.08 7.59
C ALA A 215 -13.42 9.55 7.65
N THR A 216 -14.52 9.87 8.34
CA THR A 216 -14.99 11.25 8.53
C THR A 216 -13.94 12.11 9.23
N GLU A 217 -13.39 11.65 10.36
CA GLU A 217 -12.38 12.41 11.11
C GLU A 217 -11.11 12.68 10.28
N TYR A 218 -10.71 11.71 9.43
CA TYR A 218 -9.53 11.90 8.59
C TYR A 218 -9.78 12.88 7.45
N ILE A 219 -10.95 12.83 6.80
CA ILE A 219 -11.30 13.76 5.72
C ILE A 219 -11.39 15.18 6.29
N GLU A 220 -12.11 15.38 7.41
CA GLU A 220 -12.22 16.67 8.09
C GLU A 220 -10.86 17.24 8.50
N LYS A 221 -9.99 16.41 9.06
CA LYS A 221 -8.64 16.82 9.44
C LYS A 221 -7.83 17.33 8.25
N ILE A 222 -7.93 16.64 7.10
CA ILE A 222 -7.24 17.05 5.87
C ILE A 222 -7.79 18.36 5.35
N GLU A 223 -9.08 18.58 5.41
CA GLU A 223 -9.76 19.82 5.05
C GLU A 223 -9.31 20.97 5.97
N GLN A 224 -9.36 20.78 7.29
CA GLN A 224 -8.89 21.77 8.28
C GLN A 224 -7.42 22.16 8.10
N MET A 225 -6.58 21.23 7.61
CA MET A 225 -5.18 21.51 7.27
C MET A 225 -5.03 22.25 5.92
N GLY A 226 -6.12 22.49 5.18
CA GLY A 226 -6.09 23.08 3.84
C GLY A 226 -5.33 22.22 2.83
N LYS A 227 -5.40 20.89 2.97
CA LYS A 227 -4.66 19.94 2.12
C LYS A 227 -5.52 19.16 1.14
N THR A 228 -6.83 19.38 1.14
CA THR A 228 -7.77 18.74 0.19
C THR A 228 -7.32 18.98 -1.25
N GLY A 229 -7.28 17.92 -2.05
CA GLY A 229 -6.86 17.96 -3.46
C GLY A 229 -5.36 18.11 -3.69
N LYS A 230 -4.52 18.22 -2.64
CA LYS A 230 -3.07 18.33 -2.80
C LYS A 230 -2.44 16.97 -3.08
N LYS A 231 -2.22 16.68 -4.37
CA LYS A 231 -1.59 15.43 -4.81
C LYS A 231 -0.18 15.27 -4.25
N LYS A 232 0.19 14.03 -3.95
CA LYS A 232 1.57 13.65 -3.59
C LYS A 232 2.46 13.64 -4.84
N LYS A 233 3.76 13.80 -4.65
CA LYS A 233 4.74 13.63 -5.75
C LYS A 233 5.00 12.15 -6.04
N THR A 234 4.90 11.30 -5.03
CA THR A 234 5.07 9.85 -5.07
C THR A 234 4.27 9.23 -3.93
N CYS A 235 3.78 8.02 -4.10
CA CYS A 235 3.18 7.24 -3.02
C CYS A 235 4.21 6.35 -2.30
N ILE A 236 5.41 6.19 -2.86
CA ILE A 236 6.50 5.43 -2.23
C ILE A 236 7.08 6.23 -1.06
N CYS A 237 7.14 5.63 0.10
CA CYS A 237 7.59 6.27 1.35
C CYS A 237 9.08 6.65 1.38
#